data_ee0e11a313c1cbb00c7f551eaacc04ee
#
_entry.id   ee0e11a313c1cbb00c7f551eaacc04ee
#
_cell.length_a   1.000
_cell.length_b   1.000
_cell.length_c   1.000
_cell.angle_alpha   90.00
_cell.angle_beta   90.00
_cell.angle_gamma   90.00
#
_symmetry.space_group_name_H-M   'P 1'
#
loop_
_entity.id
_entity.type
_entity.pdbx_description
1 polymer ?
#
loop_
_entity_poly.entity_id
_entity_poly.type
_entity_poly.pdbx_seq_one_letter_code
_entity_poly.pdbx_strand_id
1 'polypeptide(L)'
;MHTKPTKNRPIPTAAQLRKRRAYTVCCWILRGLLVLTTILFTWITCWGCGLGWISRARAGSNWPIEFAGYGQMLLVGSGLLTLGTVLVLLCRKNWLNWAAVGSATAGVTLAMLALYRVTAYASEHSFYSRLMEMPAATLYRLQLLPVLVRYVCVVALGLLQFFSAEAVRRRQEKKRQDSAKAPSVL
;
A
#
# COMPACT_ATOMS: atom_id res chain seq x y z
N MET A 1 53.90 1.32 7.65
CA MET A 1 52.65 0.97 6.89
C MET A 1 51.97 -0.19 7.59
N HIS A 2 50.93 0.07 8.39
CA HIS A 2 50.16 -0.97 9.07
C HIS A 2 48.99 -1.40 8.16
N THR A 3 49.12 -2.54 7.51
CA THR A 3 48.03 -3.19 6.77
C THR A 3 46.98 -3.66 7.78
N LYS A 4 45.83 -3.01 7.85
CA LYS A 4 44.68 -3.46 8.64
C LYS A 4 44.28 -4.89 8.20
N PRO A 5 44.17 -5.86 9.13
CA PRO A 5 43.76 -7.22 8.78
C PRO A 5 42.39 -7.18 8.12
N THR A 6 42.29 -7.69 6.92
CA THR A 6 41.05 -7.89 6.17
C THR A 6 40.18 -8.86 6.95
N LYS A 7 39.15 -8.33 7.63
CA LYS A 7 38.17 -9.08 8.43
C LYS A 7 37.53 -10.14 7.55
N ASN A 8 37.92 -11.41 7.67
CA ASN A 8 37.33 -12.53 6.94
C ASN A 8 35.82 -12.54 7.17
N ARG A 9 35.08 -12.05 6.17
CA ARG A 9 33.61 -12.12 6.19
C ARG A 9 33.22 -13.59 5.94
N PRO A 10 32.47 -14.23 6.85
CA PRO A 10 32.01 -15.59 6.62
C PRO A 10 31.26 -15.67 5.29
N ILE A 11 31.68 -16.60 4.46
CA ILE A 11 31.08 -16.87 3.15
C ILE A 11 29.62 -17.28 3.40
N PRO A 12 28.62 -16.59 2.78
CA PRO A 12 27.22 -16.92 3.01
C PRO A 12 26.90 -18.32 2.47
N THR A 13 26.25 -19.15 3.26
CA THR A 13 25.82 -20.49 2.84
C THR A 13 24.84 -20.42 1.67
N ALA A 14 24.79 -21.46 0.82
CA ALA A 14 23.88 -21.52 -0.33
C ALA A 14 22.41 -21.29 0.06
N ALA A 15 21.99 -21.78 1.24
CA ALA A 15 20.65 -21.52 1.79
C ALA A 15 20.40 -20.03 2.11
N GLN A 16 21.42 -19.34 2.62
CA GLN A 16 21.31 -17.89 2.89
C GLN A 16 21.25 -17.06 1.61
N LEU A 17 21.95 -17.48 0.57
CA LEU A 17 21.91 -16.85 -0.75
C LEU A 17 20.53 -17.05 -1.41
N ARG A 18 19.94 -18.25 -1.33
CA ARG A 18 18.57 -18.51 -1.84
C ARG A 18 17.53 -17.64 -1.12
N LYS A 19 17.57 -17.55 0.21
CA LYS A 19 16.66 -16.70 0.99
C LYS A 19 16.78 -15.22 0.62
N ARG A 20 18.00 -14.72 0.41
CA ARG A 20 18.21 -13.33 -0.03
C ARG A 20 17.65 -13.07 -1.42
N ARG A 21 17.89 -14.00 -2.37
CA ARG A 21 17.33 -13.88 -3.74
C ARG A 21 15.82 -13.91 -3.73
N ALA A 22 15.22 -14.88 -3.02
CA ALA A 22 13.76 -14.96 -2.90
C ALA A 22 13.15 -13.68 -2.30
N TYR A 23 13.73 -13.13 -1.23
CA TYR A 23 13.31 -11.86 -0.64
C TYR A 23 13.39 -10.71 -1.66
N THR A 24 14.51 -10.58 -2.36
CA THR A 24 14.71 -9.52 -3.36
C THR A 24 13.68 -9.62 -4.48
N VAL A 25 13.47 -10.83 -5.03
CA VAL A 25 12.48 -11.08 -6.07
C VAL A 25 11.07 -10.75 -5.59
N CYS A 26 10.68 -11.19 -4.40
CA CYS A 26 9.39 -10.88 -3.81
C CYS A 26 9.17 -9.37 -3.67
N CYS A 27 10.16 -8.62 -3.16
CA CYS A 27 10.08 -7.16 -3.08
C CYS A 27 9.93 -6.48 -4.44
N TRP A 28 10.62 -6.97 -5.47
CA TRP A 28 10.50 -6.42 -6.82
C TRP A 28 9.13 -6.70 -7.43
N ILE A 29 8.59 -7.91 -7.26
CA ILE A 29 7.24 -8.27 -7.71
C ILE A 29 6.19 -7.39 -7.03
N LEU A 30 6.25 -7.23 -5.69
CA LEU A 30 5.32 -6.38 -4.95
C LEU A 30 5.41 -4.91 -5.38
N ARG A 31 6.62 -4.40 -5.61
CA ARG A 31 6.80 -3.02 -6.11
C ARG A 31 6.23 -2.86 -7.51
N GLY A 32 6.50 -3.79 -8.42
CA GLY A 32 5.95 -3.77 -9.77
C GLY A 32 4.42 -3.83 -9.77
N LEU A 33 3.84 -4.71 -8.96
CA LEU A 33 2.39 -4.84 -8.80
C LEU A 33 1.78 -3.55 -8.21
N LEU A 34 2.42 -2.94 -7.21
CA LEU A 34 1.99 -1.67 -6.63
C LEU A 34 1.99 -0.53 -7.65
N VAL A 35 3.05 -0.39 -8.43
CA VAL A 35 3.14 0.64 -9.46
C VAL A 35 2.07 0.43 -10.52
N LEU A 36 1.95 -0.80 -11.02
CA LEU A 36 0.96 -1.15 -12.04
C LEU A 36 -0.47 -0.89 -11.55
N THR A 37 -0.83 -1.42 -10.39
CA THR A 37 -2.17 -1.22 -9.81
C THR A 37 -2.44 0.25 -9.48
N THR A 38 -1.42 1.01 -9.06
CA THR A 38 -1.58 2.44 -8.80
C THR A 38 -1.91 3.20 -10.07
N ILE A 39 -1.18 2.96 -11.17
CA ILE A 39 -1.42 3.64 -12.45
C ILE A 39 -2.82 3.30 -12.97
N LEU A 40 -3.14 2.00 -13.07
CA LEU A 40 -4.41 1.55 -13.66
C LEU A 40 -5.62 1.98 -12.83
N PHE A 41 -5.58 1.76 -11.51
CA PHE A 41 -6.77 1.90 -10.67
C PHE A 41 -6.94 3.30 -10.09
N THR A 42 -5.87 4.09 -9.94
CA THR A 42 -6.03 5.51 -9.57
C THR A 42 -6.78 6.25 -10.66
N TRP A 43 -6.44 5.99 -11.91
CA TRP A 43 -7.16 6.57 -13.04
C TRP A 43 -8.64 6.20 -13.02
N ILE A 44 -8.98 4.92 -12.96
CA ILE A 44 -10.36 4.43 -12.95
C ILE A 44 -11.13 4.97 -11.73
N THR A 45 -10.55 4.88 -10.54
CA THR A 45 -11.22 5.27 -9.30
C THR A 45 -11.37 6.78 -9.18
N CYS A 46 -10.34 7.56 -9.51
CA CYS A 46 -10.39 9.01 -9.37
C CYS A 46 -11.19 9.67 -10.50
N TRP A 47 -10.90 9.31 -11.76
CA TRP A 47 -11.55 9.96 -12.91
C TRP A 47 -12.89 9.35 -13.26
N GLY A 48 -12.99 8.03 -13.32
CA GLY A 48 -14.22 7.36 -13.68
C GLY A 48 -15.30 7.49 -12.61
N CYS A 49 -14.96 7.31 -11.35
CA CYS A 49 -15.94 7.29 -10.26
C CYS A 49 -15.93 8.59 -9.47
N GLY A 50 -14.82 8.99 -8.87
CA GLY A 50 -14.76 10.14 -7.97
C GLY A 50 -15.19 11.45 -8.65
N LEU A 51 -14.48 11.87 -9.68
CA LEU A 51 -14.80 13.10 -10.43
C LEU A 51 -16.10 12.98 -11.21
N GLY A 52 -16.37 11.79 -11.78
CA GLY A 52 -17.62 11.54 -12.51
C GLY A 52 -18.86 11.70 -11.63
N TRP A 53 -18.83 11.24 -10.40
CA TRP A 53 -19.93 11.41 -9.44
C TRP A 53 -20.10 12.87 -9.02
N ILE A 54 -18.99 13.56 -8.73
CA ILE A 54 -19.03 14.98 -8.36
C ILE A 54 -19.61 15.83 -9.50
N SER A 55 -19.14 15.61 -10.73
CA SER A 55 -19.59 16.40 -11.89
C SER A 55 -21.07 16.19 -12.18
N ARG A 56 -21.53 14.94 -12.16
CA ARG A 56 -22.95 14.62 -12.41
C ARG A 56 -23.86 15.13 -11.30
N ALA A 57 -23.49 15.02 -10.04
CA ALA A 57 -24.27 15.54 -8.93
C ALA A 57 -24.37 17.07 -8.95
N ARG A 58 -23.34 17.78 -9.43
CA ARG A 58 -23.32 19.24 -9.53
C ARG A 58 -23.97 19.79 -10.80
N ALA A 59 -24.02 19.00 -11.86
CA ALA A 59 -24.56 19.44 -13.15
C ALA A 59 -26.09 19.54 -13.18
N GLY A 60 -26.78 19.37 -12.05
CA GLY A 60 -28.26 19.40 -11.99
C GLY A 60 -28.92 18.23 -12.72
N SER A 61 -28.17 17.15 -12.99
CA SER A 61 -28.72 15.90 -13.49
C SER A 61 -29.52 15.22 -12.37
N ASN A 62 -30.33 14.22 -12.71
CA ASN A 62 -31.14 13.45 -11.74
C ASN A 62 -30.32 12.68 -10.70
N TRP A 63 -29.07 13.11 -10.46
CA TRP A 63 -28.16 12.54 -9.47
C TRP A 63 -28.28 13.29 -8.14
N PRO A 64 -28.44 12.57 -7.01
CA PRO A 64 -28.50 13.18 -5.69
C PRO A 64 -27.22 13.94 -5.37
N ILE A 65 -27.36 15.04 -4.66
CA ILE A 65 -26.21 15.89 -4.26
C ILE A 65 -25.24 15.14 -3.33
N GLU A 66 -25.72 14.12 -2.60
CA GLU A 66 -24.94 13.26 -1.71
C GLU A 66 -23.80 12.55 -2.45
N PHE A 67 -23.98 12.24 -3.73
CA PHE A 67 -22.95 11.62 -4.56
C PHE A 67 -21.72 12.51 -4.74
N ALA A 68 -21.87 13.83 -4.64
CA ALA A 68 -20.72 14.72 -4.63
C ALA A 68 -19.84 14.48 -3.38
N GLY A 69 -20.47 14.27 -2.22
CA GLY A 69 -19.76 13.93 -0.97
C GLY A 69 -19.07 12.56 -1.05
N TYR A 70 -19.75 11.54 -1.58
CA TYR A 70 -19.16 10.21 -1.75
C TYR A 70 -18.01 10.23 -2.76
N GLY A 71 -18.14 11.00 -3.85
CA GLY A 71 -17.05 11.22 -4.80
C GLY A 71 -15.83 11.87 -4.15
N GLN A 72 -16.02 12.89 -3.30
CA GLN A 72 -14.95 13.54 -2.55
C GLN A 72 -14.26 12.55 -1.57
N MET A 73 -15.03 11.76 -0.82
CA MET A 73 -14.48 10.74 0.06
C MET A 73 -13.64 9.71 -0.71
N LEU A 74 -14.08 9.29 -1.88
CA LEU A 74 -13.35 8.36 -2.73
C LEU A 74 -12.05 8.97 -3.25
N LEU A 75 -12.04 10.25 -3.64
CA LEU A 75 -10.84 10.98 -4.07
C LEU A 75 -9.82 11.12 -2.94
N VAL A 76 -10.26 11.55 -1.75
CA VAL A 76 -9.40 11.66 -0.58
C VAL A 76 -8.85 10.29 -0.18
N GLY A 77 -9.69 9.26 -0.14
CA GLY A 77 -9.28 7.90 0.16
C GLY A 77 -8.24 7.36 -0.83
N SER A 78 -8.46 7.58 -2.13
CA SER A 78 -7.50 7.21 -3.18
C SER A 78 -6.19 8.01 -3.09
N GLY A 79 -6.25 9.29 -2.73
CA GLY A 79 -5.09 10.13 -2.48
C GLY A 79 -4.24 9.61 -1.31
N LEU A 80 -4.87 9.30 -0.17
CA LEU A 80 -4.20 8.72 1.00
C LEU A 80 -3.58 7.34 0.70
N LEU A 81 -4.27 6.50 -0.06
CA LEU A 81 -3.75 5.21 -0.48
C LEU A 81 -2.54 5.37 -1.43
N THR A 82 -2.58 6.37 -2.31
CA THR A 82 -1.47 6.71 -3.20
C THR A 82 -0.28 7.27 -2.39
N LEU A 83 -0.53 8.12 -1.41
CA LEU A 83 0.50 8.61 -0.49
C LEU A 83 1.17 7.44 0.27
N GLY A 84 0.39 6.51 0.81
CA GLY A 84 0.91 5.30 1.43
C GLY A 84 1.79 4.47 0.47
N THR A 85 1.37 4.34 -0.79
CA THR A 85 2.15 3.69 -1.84
C THR A 85 3.50 4.39 -2.09
N VAL A 86 3.49 5.71 -2.25
CA VAL A 86 4.70 6.50 -2.46
C VAL A 86 5.66 6.39 -1.28
N LEU A 87 5.13 6.49 -0.06
CA LEU A 87 5.93 6.37 1.15
C LEU A 87 6.61 4.99 1.25
N VAL A 88 5.91 3.90 1.00
CA VAL A 88 6.49 2.55 1.09
C VAL A 88 7.49 2.26 -0.03
N LEU A 89 7.34 2.90 -1.20
CA LEU A 89 8.25 2.72 -2.33
C LEU A 89 9.56 3.51 -2.17
N LEU A 90 9.46 4.75 -1.69
CA LEU A 90 10.58 5.70 -1.64
C LEU A 90 11.33 5.67 -0.31
N CYS A 91 10.62 5.43 0.80
CA CYS A 91 11.18 5.60 2.13
C CYS A 91 11.68 4.28 2.73
N ARG A 92 12.92 4.31 3.24
CA ARG A 92 13.56 3.15 3.90
C ARG A 92 13.60 3.26 5.44
N LYS A 93 13.06 4.35 6.00
CA LYS A 93 13.05 4.56 7.46
C LYS A 93 11.82 3.87 8.09
N ASN A 94 12.01 3.16 9.19
CA ASN A 94 10.96 2.36 9.83
C ASN A 94 9.71 3.16 10.22
N TRP A 95 9.86 4.39 10.72
CA TRP A 95 8.71 5.21 11.08
C TRP A 95 7.86 5.62 9.85
N LEU A 96 8.51 5.82 8.69
CA LEU A 96 7.81 6.12 7.43
C LEU A 96 7.03 4.91 6.89
N ASN A 97 7.48 3.69 7.18
CA ASN A 97 6.71 2.50 6.86
C ASN A 97 5.41 2.43 7.69
N TRP A 98 5.44 2.84 8.95
CA TRP A 98 4.23 2.95 9.76
C TRP A 98 3.30 4.05 9.27
N ALA A 99 3.86 5.20 8.89
CA ALA A 99 3.09 6.29 8.26
C ALA A 99 2.46 5.84 6.93
N ALA A 100 3.17 5.06 6.13
CA ALA A 100 2.66 4.49 4.87
C ALA A 100 1.48 3.55 5.12
N VAL A 101 1.61 2.64 6.09
CA VAL A 101 0.54 1.70 6.45
C VAL A 101 -0.66 2.46 7.04
N GLY A 102 -0.44 3.43 7.93
CA GLY A 102 -1.49 4.26 8.51
C GLY A 102 -2.25 5.06 7.45
N SER A 103 -1.53 5.72 6.54
CA SER A 103 -2.12 6.47 5.42
C SER A 103 -2.91 5.54 4.48
N ALA A 104 -2.37 4.37 4.15
CA ALA A 104 -3.07 3.39 3.32
C ALA A 104 -4.32 2.84 4.01
N THR A 105 -4.28 2.59 5.33
CA THR A 105 -5.43 2.13 6.11
C THR A 105 -6.54 3.19 6.14
N ALA A 106 -6.20 4.44 6.41
CA ALA A 106 -7.16 5.54 6.35
C ALA A 106 -7.76 5.69 4.94
N GLY A 107 -6.91 5.58 3.91
CA GLY A 107 -7.33 5.67 2.52
C GLY A 107 -8.29 4.56 2.11
N VAL A 108 -8.00 3.30 2.46
CA VAL A 108 -8.88 2.17 2.14
C VAL A 108 -10.20 2.26 2.91
N THR A 109 -10.18 2.68 4.17
CA THR A 109 -11.39 2.85 4.98
C THR A 109 -12.33 3.89 4.37
N LEU A 110 -11.81 5.06 3.97
CA LEU A 110 -12.61 6.10 3.31
C LEU A 110 -13.16 5.63 1.96
N ALA A 111 -12.33 4.96 1.15
CA ALA A 111 -12.77 4.43 -0.14
C ALA A 111 -13.86 3.36 0.03
N MET A 112 -13.71 2.45 0.99
CA MET A 112 -14.71 1.43 1.31
C MET A 112 -16.02 2.03 1.80
N LEU A 113 -15.94 3.04 2.68
CA LEU A 113 -17.13 3.73 3.18
C LEU A 113 -17.87 4.45 2.05
N ALA A 114 -17.16 5.16 1.16
CA ALA A 114 -17.75 5.81 0.00
C ALA A 114 -18.44 4.80 -0.93
N LEU A 115 -17.76 3.71 -1.27
CA LEU A 115 -18.30 2.64 -2.11
C LEU A 115 -19.51 1.96 -1.45
N TYR A 116 -19.46 1.70 -0.16
CA TYR A 116 -20.57 1.13 0.59
C TYR A 116 -21.80 2.05 0.54
N ARG A 117 -21.64 3.35 0.81
CA ARG A 117 -22.71 4.33 0.78
C ARG A 117 -23.38 4.42 -0.62
N VAL A 118 -22.55 4.43 -1.66
CA VAL A 118 -23.06 4.44 -3.05
C VAL A 118 -23.83 3.17 -3.37
N THR A 119 -23.32 2.00 -2.95
CA THR A 119 -24.02 0.73 -3.22
C THR A 119 -25.30 0.58 -2.40
N ALA A 120 -25.30 1.02 -1.14
CA ALA A 120 -26.50 1.04 -0.31
C ALA A 120 -27.58 1.91 -0.95
N TYR A 121 -27.21 3.13 -1.34
CA TYR A 121 -28.14 4.03 -2.03
C TYR A 121 -28.65 3.45 -3.35
N ALA A 122 -27.78 2.84 -4.16
CA ALA A 122 -28.18 2.23 -5.43
C ALA A 122 -29.08 1.00 -5.24
N SER A 123 -28.96 0.27 -4.10
CA SER A 123 -29.85 -0.86 -3.78
C SER A 123 -31.23 -0.42 -3.32
N GLU A 124 -31.34 0.69 -2.58
CA GLU A 124 -32.61 1.28 -2.11
C GLU A 124 -33.38 1.92 -3.26
N HIS A 125 -32.68 2.54 -4.22
CA HIS A 125 -33.27 3.23 -5.35
C HIS A 125 -33.03 2.45 -6.65
N SER A 126 -33.92 1.54 -7.01
CA SER A 126 -33.82 0.66 -8.20
C SER A 126 -33.56 1.42 -9.52
N PHE A 127 -33.82 2.73 -9.55
CA PHE A 127 -33.54 3.63 -10.66
C PHE A 127 -32.04 3.72 -11.00
N TYR A 128 -31.13 3.72 -10.00
CA TYR A 128 -29.69 3.85 -10.23
C TYR A 128 -29.03 2.56 -10.71
N SER A 129 -29.54 1.41 -10.33
CA SER A 129 -29.07 0.12 -10.87
C SER A 129 -29.36 -0.01 -12.36
N ARG A 130 -30.46 0.60 -12.84
CA ARG A 130 -30.81 0.68 -14.28
C ARG A 130 -29.93 1.68 -15.03
N LEU A 131 -29.59 2.82 -14.41
CA LEU A 131 -28.79 3.88 -15.05
C LEU A 131 -27.33 3.46 -15.25
N MET A 132 -26.81 2.59 -14.39
CA MET A 132 -25.44 2.05 -14.47
C MET A 132 -25.36 0.72 -15.26
N GLU A 133 -26.46 0.18 -15.72
CA GLU A 133 -26.57 -1.10 -16.46
C GLU A 133 -25.91 -2.30 -15.74
N MET A 134 -25.50 -2.10 -14.48
CA MET A 134 -24.82 -3.13 -13.67
C MET A 134 -25.49 -3.30 -12.31
N PRO A 135 -25.58 -4.54 -11.81
CA PRO A 135 -25.99 -4.77 -10.43
C PRO A 135 -25.05 -4.04 -9.45
N ALA A 136 -25.61 -3.36 -8.44
CA ALA A 136 -24.83 -2.61 -7.45
C ALA A 136 -23.71 -3.45 -6.79
N ALA A 137 -23.96 -4.73 -6.54
CA ALA A 137 -22.98 -5.67 -6.00
C ALA A 137 -21.78 -5.89 -6.96
N THR A 138 -22.00 -5.90 -8.25
CA THR A 138 -20.93 -6.05 -9.25
C THR A 138 -20.06 -4.81 -9.32
N LEU A 139 -20.69 -3.63 -9.32
CA LEU A 139 -19.99 -2.36 -9.28
C LEU A 139 -19.11 -2.25 -8.03
N TYR A 140 -19.64 -2.62 -6.87
CA TYR A 140 -18.89 -2.65 -5.62
C TYR A 140 -17.67 -3.56 -5.68
N ARG A 141 -17.84 -4.79 -6.16
CA ARG A 141 -16.75 -5.76 -6.27
C ARG A 141 -15.66 -5.30 -7.24
N LEU A 142 -16.03 -4.77 -8.40
CA LEU A 142 -15.07 -4.30 -9.40
C LEU A 142 -14.23 -3.13 -8.90
N GLN A 143 -14.77 -2.28 -8.04
CA GLN A 143 -14.05 -1.12 -7.50
C GLN A 143 -13.32 -1.43 -6.19
N LEU A 144 -13.90 -2.29 -5.35
CA LEU A 144 -13.32 -2.67 -4.08
C LEU A 144 -12.05 -3.51 -4.25
N LEU A 145 -12.07 -4.48 -5.17
CA LEU A 145 -10.96 -5.40 -5.36
C LEU A 145 -9.63 -4.70 -5.64
N PRO A 146 -9.54 -3.73 -6.57
CA PRO A 146 -8.31 -2.98 -6.80
C PRO A 146 -7.82 -2.21 -5.58
N VAL A 147 -8.72 -1.61 -4.83
CA VAL A 147 -8.39 -0.86 -3.60
C VAL A 147 -7.79 -1.79 -2.56
N LEU A 148 -8.40 -2.96 -2.35
CA LEU A 148 -7.91 -3.98 -1.42
C LEU A 148 -6.57 -4.56 -1.86
N VAL A 149 -6.39 -4.88 -3.13
CA VAL A 149 -5.10 -5.39 -3.66
C VAL A 149 -3.98 -4.38 -3.40
N ARG A 150 -4.21 -3.10 -3.68
CA ARG A 150 -3.21 -2.05 -3.39
C ARG A 150 -2.88 -1.99 -1.89
N TYR A 151 -3.90 -2.00 -1.05
CA TYR A 151 -3.73 -1.97 0.40
C TYR A 151 -2.90 -3.16 0.90
N VAL A 152 -3.26 -4.38 0.50
CA VAL A 152 -2.51 -5.60 0.86
C VAL A 152 -1.06 -5.51 0.41
N CYS A 153 -0.80 -5.02 -0.80
CA CYS A 153 0.57 -4.84 -1.30
C CYS A 153 1.37 -3.80 -0.48
N VAL A 154 0.76 -2.68 -0.07
CA VAL A 154 1.41 -1.67 0.79
C VAL A 154 1.76 -2.28 2.14
N VAL A 155 0.81 -2.97 2.77
CA VAL A 155 1.03 -3.63 4.08
C VAL A 155 2.10 -4.71 3.98
N ALA A 156 2.01 -5.59 2.99
CA ALA A 156 2.98 -6.68 2.79
C ALA A 156 4.39 -6.13 2.56
N LEU A 157 4.55 -5.11 1.72
CA LEU A 157 5.85 -4.49 1.45
C LEU A 157 6.39 -3.76 2.68
N GLY A 158 5.54 -3.03 3.41
CA GLY A 158 5.89 -2.36 4.66
C GLY A 158 6.38 -3.34 5.73
N LEU A 159 5.68 -4.46 5.92
CA LEU A 159 6.07 -5.52 6.85
C LEU A 159 7.39 -6.19 6.43
N LEU A 160 7.57 -6.51 5.16
CA LEU A 160 8.81 -7.10 4.66
C LEU A 160 10.01 -6.17 4.90
N GLN A 161 9.84 -4.87 4.68
CA GLN A 161 10.89 -3.87 4.94
C GLN A 161 11.19 -3.75 6.43
N PHE A 162 10.16 -3.72 7.28
CA PHE A 162 10.29 -3.66 8.73
C PHE A 162 11.06 -4.87 9.28
N PHE A 163 10.66 -6.09 8.95
CA PHE A 163 11.32 -7.31 9.42
C PHE A 163 12.76 -7.41 8.91
N SER A 164 13.05 -6.97 7.70
CA SER A 164 14.41 -6.96 7.18
C SER A 164 15.31 -5.97 7.92
N ALA A 165 14.81 -4.78 8.24
CA ALA A 165 15.55 -3.78 9.00
C ALA A 165 15.81 -4.24 10.46
N GLU A 166 14.80 -4.83 11.10
CA GLU A 166 14.93 -5.37 12.44
C GLU A 166 15.94 -6.54 12.51
N ALA A 167 15.93 -7.44 11.52
CA ALA A 167 16.91 -8.52 11.43
C ALA A 167 18.36 -8.00 11.28
N VAL A 168 18.55 -6.91 10.53
CA VAL A 168 19.86 -6.25 10.40
C VAL A 168 20.28 -5.62 11.73
N ARG A 169 19.37 -4.92 12.42
CA ARG A 169 19.63 -4.28 13.71
C ARG A 169 20.05 -5.32 14.78
N ARG A 170 19.30 -6.40 14.96
CA ARG A 170 19.62 -7.47 15.90
C ARG A 170 20.99 -8.09 15.64
N ARG A 171 21.38 -8.25 14.37
CA ARG A 171 22.71 -8.73 14.00
C ARG A 171 23.83 -7.75 14.36
N GLN A 172 23.57 -6.45 14.23
CA GLN A 172 24.54 -5.42 14.64
C GLN A 172 24.70 -5.35 16.16
N GLU A 173 23.61 -5.45 16.91
CA GLU A 173 23.62 -5.47 18.38
C GLU A 173 24.39 -6.71 18.89
N LYS A 174 24.12 -7.89 18.35
CA LYS A 174 24.87 -9.11 18.69
C LYS A 174 26.37 -8.96 18.43
N LYS A 175 26.76 -8.38 17.29
CA LYS A 175 28.18 -8.14 17.00
C LYS A 175 28.84 -7.15 17.97
N ARG A 176 28.11 -6.14 18.43
CA ARG A 176 28.61 -5.19 19.43
C ARG A 176 28.84 -5.89 20.79
N GLN A 177 27.87 -6.71 21.19
CA GLN A 177 28.02 -7.50 22.44
C GLN A 177 29.17 -8.48 22.38
N ASP A 178 29.37 -9.21 21.28
CA ASP A 178 30.48 -10.14 21.09
C ASP A 178 31.84 -9.41 21.10
N SER A 179 31.87 -8.18 20.53
CA SER A 179 33.09 -7.35 20.54
C SER A 179 33.39 -6.76 21.94
N ALA A 180 32.34 -6.46 22.73
CA ALA A 180 32.54 -5.97 24.11
C ALA A 180 32.96 -7.09 25.10
N LYS A 181 32.61 -8.34 24.77
CA LYS A 181 33.00 -9.53 25.59
C LYS A 181 34.37 -10.11 25.25
N ALA A 182 34.98 -9.68 24.14
CA ALA A 182 36.33 -10.11 23.81
C ALA A 182 37.30 -9.53 24.85
N PRO A 183 38.03 -10.38 25.65
CA PRO A 183 38.97 -9.89 26.65
C PRO A 183 40.02 -9.03 25.93
N SER A 184 40.35 -7.87 26.51
CA SER A 184 41.52 -7.09 26.13
C SER A 184 42.74 -7.94 26.47
N VAL A 185 43.23 -8.68 25.50
CA VAL A 185 44.55 -9.35 25.62
C VAL A 185 45.56 -8.22 25.47
N LEU A 186 46.00 -7.73 26.61
CA LEU A 186 47.21 -6.94 26.77
C LEU A 186 48.38 -7.90 27.06
#